data_f345a8097f174c32fc75ad4db62ba761
#
_entry.id   f345a8097f174c32fc75ad4db62ba761
#
_cell.length_a   1.000
_cell.length_b   1.000
_cell.length_c   1.000
_cell.angle_alpha   90.00
_cell.angle_beta   90.00
_cell.angle_gamma   90.00
#
_symmetry.space_group_name_H-M   'P 1'
#
loop_
_entity.id
_entity.type
_entity.pdbx_description
1 polymer ?
#
loop_
_entity_poly.entity_id
_entity_poly.type
_entity_poly.pdbx_seq_one_letter_code
_entity_poly.pdbx_strand_id
1 'polypeptide(L)'
;MRLAALLIALLLTPCFASLASTTIAVTLNYSYVDDEVKELSNVVQVGGVVYAAGSKGNYVFIAAYRGGDRLWATTVNVGGNASILGLNLEGGALGLVAYSRSYNITRIHKFTVGLDGAIVARQDYIINPRLFPLTSVTMGDSIYIAGASFILGDNLNYMVARVSAKGVEWVREERGEVGGGPGDDVLKCISLTLGSRILVAGDNGTSISIMILSQTGDILRNYVMPYRNMTVTINGCLKISDSTFILYGALGSRPLLIPLTIKPDLDVTASLLVVGDLVGVVTSTVGREDLVVPYVTNINQSLILIYKFNGSQLELLKAINMTEVARGFIALSGTLVNSNLALVGYTGYGKTGASVISLTIIVEEKEARLSRIPFLDIIGDPRLTLVLLTVVVSLTAYIAYRRVRRREPRG
;
A
#
# COMPACT_ATOMS: atom_id res chain seq x y z
N MET A 1 30.07 -11.32 45.25
CA MET A 1 30.11 -10.18 44.32
C MET A 1 29.32 -10.39 43.02
N ARG A 2 29.48 -11.52 42.32
CA ARG A 2 28.78 -11.76 41.04
C ARG A 2 27.22 -11.77 41.12
N LEU A 3 26.64 -12.25 42.24
CA LEU A 3 25.19 -12.30 42.42
C LEU A 3 24.57 -10.92 42.72
N ALA A 4 25.29 -10.05 43.41
CA ALA A 4 24.85 -8.70 43.70
C ALA A 4 24.89 -7.81 42.46
N ALA A 5 25.90 -7.97 41.58
CA ALA A 5 25.95 -7.31 40.27
C ALA A 5 24.85 -7.76 39.34
N LEU A 6 24.49 -9.05 39.37
CA LEU A 6 23.40 -9.59 38.59
C LEU A 6 22.03 -9.08 39.06
N LEU A 7 21.82 -8.95 40.38
CA LEU A 7 20.58 -8.40 40.94
C LEU A 7 20.43 -6.90 40.66
N ILE A 8 21.50 -6.14 40.67
CA ILE A 8 21.51 -4.72 40.30
C ILE A 8 21.26 -4.56 38.81
N ALA A 9 21.84 -5.40 37.97
CA ALA A 9 21.57 -5.42 36.52
C ALA A 9 20.12 -5.82 36.23
N LEU A 10 19.54 -6.78 36.95
CA LEU A 10 18.16 -7.21 36.81
C LEU A 10 17.14 -6.17 37.32
N LEU A 11 17.51 -5.37 38.35
CA LEU A 11 16.67 -4.28 38.84
C LEU A 11 16.76 -3.01 38.01
N LEU A 12 17.82 -2.85 37.21
CA LEU A 12 18.01 -1.71 36.33
C LEU A 12 17.47 -1.96 34.89
N THR A 13 17.32 -3.20 34.45
CA THR A 13 16.85 -3.55 33.11
C THR A 13 15.40 -3.15 32.81
N PRO A 14 14.42 -3.15 33.71
CA PRO A 14 13.07 -2.70 33.37
C PRO A 14 12.93 -1.17 33.32
N CYS A 15 13.91 -0.40 33.77
CA CYS A 15 13.81 1.06 33.82
C CYS A 15 14.12 1.76 32.45
N PHE A 16 14.60 1.05 31.47
CA PHE A 16 15.01 1.65 30.19
C PHE A 16 14.15 1.31 28.98
N ALA A 17 13.06 0.57 29.15
CA ALA A 17 12.07 0.47 28.09
C ALA A 17 11.24 1.76 28.06
N SER A 18 11.74 2.78 27.37
CA SER A 18 10.95 3.93 26.96
C SER A 18 9.84 3.42 26.06
N LEU A 19 8.64 3.23 26.60
CA LEU A 19 7.44 2.97 25.84
C LEU A 19 7.07 4.28 25.12
N ALA A 20 7.65 4.50 23.94
CA ALA A 20 7.15 5.51 23.02
C ALA A 20 5.70 5.17 22.70
N SER A 21 4.76 5.99 23.14
CA SER A 21 3.35 5.80 22.80
C SER A 21 3.05 6.56 21.52
N THR A 22 2.71 5.83 20.45
CA THR A 22 2.24 6.44 19.21
C THR A 22 0.75 6.72 19.34
N THR A 23 0.36 7.99 19.26
CA THR A 23 -1.04 8.41 19.22
C THR A 23 -1.44 8.68 17.78
N ILE A 24 -2.53 8.07 17.33
CA ILE A 24 -3.07 8.28 15.98
C ILE A 24 -4.43 8.92 16.09
N ALA A 25 -4.56 10.14 15.58
CA ALA A 25 -5.82 10.81 15.37
C ALA A 25 -6.25 10.71 13.90
N VAL A 26 -7.50 10.37 13.65
CA VAL A 26 -8.09 10.34 12.31
C VAL A 26 -9.36 11.13 12.32
N THR A 27 -9.46 12.09 11.40
CA THR A 27 -10.61 12.97 11.25
C THR A 27 -11.16 12.85 9.85
N LEU A 28 -12.47 12.63 9.72
CA LEU A 28 -13.17 12.72 8.43
C LEU A 28 -13.28 14.21 8.05
N ASN A 29 -12.72 14.58 6.90
CA ASN A 29 -12.82 15.93 6.37
C ASN A 29 -14.13 16.12 5.62
N TYR A 30 -14.41 15.21 4.67
CA TYR A 30 -15.66 15.17 3.90
C TYR A 30 -15.86 13.83 3.23
N SER A 31 -17.10 13.59 2.84
CA SER A 31 -17.52 12.49 1.99
C SER A 31 -18.45 13.03 0.90
N TYR A 32 -18.22 12.68 -0.35
CA TYR A 32 -19.01 13.10 -1.50
C TYR A 32 -19.39 11.88 -2.34
N VAL A 33 -20.65 11.85 -2.79
CA VAL A 33 -21.14 10.82 -3.72
C VAL A 33 -21.52 11.50 -5.03
N ASP A 34 -20.89 11.08 -6.11
CA ASP A 34 -21.14 11.55 -7.47
C ASP A 34 -22.04 10.54 -8.19
N ASP A 35 -23.26 10.93 -8.52
CA ASP A 35 -24.25 10.08 -9.17
C ASP A 35 -24.14 10.07 -10.71
N GLU A 36 -23.28 10.92 -11.27
CA GLU A 36 -23.03 10.97 -12.71
C GLU A 36 -22.21 9.78 -13.20
N VAL A 37 -21.40 9.18 -12.33
CA VAL A 37 -20.56 8.01 -12.66
C VAL A 37 -20.79 6.88 -11.67
N LYS A 38 -20.49 5.65 -12.10
CA LYS A 38 -20.64 4.48 -11.23
C LYS A 38 -19.49 4.33 -10.25
N GLU A 39 -18.26 4.60 -10.70
CA GLU A 39 -17.05 4.39 -9.92
C GLU A 39 -15.96 5.38 -10.32
N LEU A 40 -15.10 5.70 -9.36
CA LEU A 40 -13.83 6.38 -9.57
C LEU A 40 -12.72 5.39 -9.23
N SER A 41 -11.80 5.15 -10.15
CA SER A 41 -10.79 4.10 -10.03
C SER A 41 -9.38 4.61 -9.82
N ASN A 42 -9.12 5.89 -10.07
CA ASN A 42 -7.79 6.50 -9.92
C ASN A 42 -7.90 7.88 -9.30
N VAL A 43 -6.91 8.26 -8.50
CA VAL A 43 -6.90 9.53 -7.78
C VAL A 43 -5.49 10.08 -7.63
N VAL A 44 -5.38 11.41 -7.71
CA VAL A 44 -4.20 12.18 -7.30
C VAL A 44 -4.65 13.40 -6.50
N GLN A 45 -3.80 13.91 -5.63
CA GLN A 45 -4.09 15.09 -4.81
C GLN A 45 -3.01 16.16 -5.00
N VAL A 46 -3.44 17.40 -5.24
CA VAL A 46 -2.56 18.55 -5.42
C VAL A 46 -3.16 19.77 -4.73
N GLY A 47 -2.43 20.42 -3.84
CA GLY A 47 -2.85 21.67 -3.20
C GLY A 47 -4.19 21.58 -2.46
N GLY A 48 -4.52 20.42 -1.87
CA GLY A 48 -5.78 20.18 -1.17
C GLY A 48 -6.98 19.91 -2.10
N VAL A 49 -6.76 19.83 -3.42
CA VAL A 49 -7.76 19.38 -4.40
C VAL A 49 -7.52 17.91 -4.70
N VAL A 50 -8.59 17.14 -4.68
CA VAL A 50 -8.63 15.73 -5.07
C VAL A 50 -9.08 15.64 -6.51
N TYR A 51 -8.22 15.14 -7.40
CA TYR A 51 -8.55 14.87 -8.79
C TYR A 51 -8.77 13.37 -8.95
N ALA A 52 -9.91 12.99 -9.46
CA ALA A 52 -10.30 11.60 -9.61
C ALA A 52 -10.76 11.30 -11.02
N ALA A 53 -10.45 10.09 -11.47
CA ALA A 53 -10.86 9.59 -12.78
C ALA A 53 -11.64 8.29 -12.66
N GLY A 54 -12.62 8.12 -13.52
CA GLY A 54 -13.47 6.95 -13.63
C GLY A 54 -14.02 6.78 -15.04
N SER A 55 -14.91 5.82 -15.22
CA SER A 55 -15.54 5.56 -16.51
C SER A 55 -17.03 5.36 -16.40
N LYS A 56 -17.75 5.70 -17.48
CA LYS A 56 -19.18 5.47 -17.64
C LYS A 56 -19.48 5.03 -19.08
N GLY A 57 -19.56 3.72 -19.30
CA GLY A 57 -19.78 3.19 -20.65
C GLY A 57 -18.66 3.63 -21.60
N ASN A 58 -19.00 4.43 -22.63
CA ASN A 58 -18.05 4.90 -23.63
C ASN A 58 -17.27 6.16 -23.22
N TYR A 59 -17.48 6.64 -22.00
CA TYR A 59 -16.93 7.89 -21.55
C TYR A 59 -15.89 7.69 -20.47
N VAL A 60 -14.78 8.40 -20.60
CA VAL A 60 -13.84 8.70 -19.54
C VAL A 60 -14.35 9.92 -18.79
N PHE A 61 -14.35 9.86 -17.49
CA PHE A 61 -14.78 10.91 -16.57
C PHE A 61 -13.60 11.34 -15.70
N ILE A 62 -13.40 12.65 -15.56
CA ILE A 62 -12.40 13.25 -14.68
C ILE A 62 -13.07 14.38 -13.94
N ALA A 63 -12.84 14.49 -12.63
CA ALA A 63 -13.37 15.56 -11.83
C ALA A 63 -12.40 16.01 -10.73
N ALA A 64 -12.60 17.24 -10.27
CA ALA A 64 -11.89 17.80 -9.13
C ALA A 64 -12.85 18.07 -7.98
N TYR A 65 -12.40 17.76 -6.76
CA TYR A 65 -13.17 17.90 -5.53
C TYR A 65 -12.37 18.64 -4.46
N ARG A 66 -13.05 19.51 -3.69
CA ARG A 66 -12.46 20.20 -2.53
C ARG A 66 -13.53 20.46 -1.50
N GLY A 67 -13.25 20.11 -0.23
CA GLY A 67 -14.14 20.44 0.90
C GLY A 67 -15.54 19.81 0.81
N GLY A 68 -15.72 18.75 0.03
CA GLY A 68 -17.03 18.11 -0.19
C GLY A 68 -17.77 18.59 -1.43
N ASP A 69 -17.22 19.54 -2.18
CA ASP A 69 -17.83 20.05 -3.40
C ASP A 69 -17.06 19.60 -4.64
N ARG A 70 -17.79 19.35 -5.72
CA ARG A 70 -17.22 19.13 -7.05
C ARG A 70 -16.94 20.48 -7.69
N LEU A 71 -15.64 20.79 -7.93
CA LEU A 71 -15.24 22.06 -8.54
C LEU A 71 -15.54 22.08 -10.04
N TRP A 72 -15.24 20.97 -10.72
CA TRP A 72 -15.51 20.76 -12.13
C TRP A 72 -15.54 19.26 -12.47
N ALA A 73 -16.13 18.93 -13.60
CA ALA A 73 -16.06 17.60 -14.19
C ALA A 73 -15.95 17.71 -15.72
N THR A 74 -15.17 16.82 -16.31
CA THR A 74 -14.96 16.71 -17.76
C THR A 74 -15.22 15.28 -18.19
N THR A 75 -15.98 15.09 -19.26
CA THR A 75 -16.31 13.79 -19.84
C THR A 75 -15.82 13.73 -21.28
N VAL A 76 -15.15 12.63 -21.64
CA VAL A 76 -14.62 12.43 -23.01
C VAL A 76 -15.14 11.13 -23.58
N ASN A 77 -15.78 11.19 -24.76
CA ASN A 77 -16.17 9.98 -25.47
C ASN A 77 -14.95 9.32 -26.13
N VAL A 78 -14.74 8.03 -25.87
CA VAL A 78 -13.63 7.22 -26.39
C VAL A 78 -14.06 6.13 -27.37
N GLY A 79 -15.36 6.09 -27.70
CA GLY A 79 -15.90 5.24 -28.79
C GLY A 79 -15.98 3.75 -28.44
N GLY A 80 -15.94 3.36 -27.19
CA GLY A 80 -16.07 1.98 -26.74
C GLY A 80 -16.08 1.90 -25.22
N ASN A 81 -16.37 0.74 -24.64
CA ASN A 81 -16.34 0.56 -23.20
C ASN A 81 -14.99 1.01 -22.63
N ALA A 82 -15.02 2.03 -21.79
CA ALA A 82 -13.86 2.69 -21.25
C ALA A 82 -13.47 2.13 -19.88
N SER A 83 -12.16 2.10 -19.61
CA SER A 83 -11.60 1.90 -18.25
C SER A 83 -10.36 2.77 -18.09
N ILE A 84 -10.13 3.21 -16.86
CA ILE A 84 -8.94 4.00 -16.51
C ILE A 84 -7.80 3.06 -16.13
N LEU A 85 -6.63 3.30 -16.69
CA LEU A 85 -5.41 2.53 -16.42
C LEU A 85 -4.47 3.24 -15.46
N GLY A 86 -4.48 4.58 -15.45
CA GLY A 86 -3.64 5.38 -14.57
C GLY A 86 -3.99 6.86 -14.62
N LEU A 87 -3.77 7.54 -13.51
CA LEU A 87 -3.87 8.99 -13.36
C LEU A 87 -2.67 9.46 -12.54
N ASN A 88 -1.93 10.43 -13.04
CA ASN A 88 -0.75 10.98 -12.39
C ASN A 88 -0.66 12.49 -12.63
N LEU A 89 0.27 13.13 -11.93
CA LEU A 89 0.62 14.53 -12.16
C LEU A 89 1.89 14.59 -13.00
N GLU A 90 1.81 15.22 -14.17
CA GLU A 90 2.93 15.40 -15.10
C GLU A 90 3.07 16.87 -15.48
N GLY A 91 4.21 17.50 -15.12
CA GLY A 91 4.50 18.87 -15.55
C GLY A 91 3.46 19.93 -15.14
N GLY A 92 2.74 19.72 -14.02
CA GLY A 92 1.70 20.63 -13.55
C GLY A 92 0.32 20.41 -14.20
N ALA A 93 0.16 19.36 -14.98
CA ALA A 93 -1.11 18.91 -15.54
C ALA A 93 -1.38 17.46 -15.12
N LEU A 94 -2.61 16.98 -15.31
CA LEU A 94 -3.00 15.61 -15.08
C LEU A 94 -2.69 14.78 -16.33
N GLY A 95 -1.86 13.74 -16.17
CA GLY A 95 -1.66 12.70 -17.17
C GLY A 95 -2.66 11.57 -16.90
N LEU A 96 -3.57 11.30 -17.84
CA LEU A 96 -4.55 10.24 -17.74
C LEU A 96 -4.31 9.22 -18.84
N VAL A 97 -4.24 7.96 -18.48
CA VAL A 97 -4.22 6.84 -19.41
C VAL A 97 -5.51 6.03 -19.23
N ALA A 98 -6.21 5.82 -20.33
CA ALA A 98 -7.41 5.00 -20.37
C ALA A 98 -7.32 4.02 -21.53
N TYR A 99 -8.12 2.96 -21.49
CA TYR A 99 -8.36 2.16 -22.67
C TYR A 99 -9.84 2.10 -23.00
N SER A 100 -10.14 1.86 -24.28
CA SER A 100 -11.49 1.54 -24.72
C SER A 100 -11.51 0.32 -25.62
N ARG A 101 -12.59 -0.45 -25.52
CA ARG A 101 -12.81 -1.62 -26.35
C ARG A 101 -14.15 -1.53 -27.06
N SER A 102 -14.12 -1.67 -28.38
CA SER A 102 -15.31 -1.74 -29.23
C SER A 102 -15.13 -2.89 -30.21
N TYR A 103 -15.98 -3.91 -30.15
CA TYR A 103 -15.90 -5.13 -30.97
C TYR A 103 -14.47 -5.69 -31.09
N ASN A 104 -13.81 -5.44 -32.23
CA ASN A 104 -12.48 -5.95 -32.56
C ASN A 104 -11.38 -4.89 -32.46
N ILE A 105 -11.65 -3.74 -31.84
CA ILE A 105 -10.69 -2.65 -31.72
C ILE A 105 -10.50 -2.33 -30.25
N THR A 106 -9.26 -2.40 -29.81
CA THR A 106 -8.82 -1.88 -28.51
C THR A 106 -7.95 -0.66 -28.73
N ARG A 107 -8.19 0.41 -27.98
CA ARG A 107 -7.41 1.65 -28.03
C ARG A 107 -6.90 2.03 -26.67
N ILE A 108 -5.68 2.55 -26.65
CA ILE A 108 -5.13 3.27 -25.51
C ILE A 108 -5.29 4.75 -25.80
N HIS A 109 -5.76 5.48 -24.82
CA HIS A 109 -5.96 6.93 -24.86
C HIS A 109 -5.04 7.57 -23.83
N LYS A 110 -4.20 8.50 -24.26
CA LYS A 110 -3.43 9.38 -23.37
C LYS A 110 -4.03 10.77 -23.43
N PHE A 111 -4.43 11.30 -22.28
CA PHE A 111 -4.92 12.67 -22.14
C PHE A 111 -3.96 13.47 -21.28
N THR A 112 -3.74 14.70 -21.66
CA THR A 112 -3.20 15.74 -20.77
C THR A 112 -4.33 16.69 -20.44
N VAL A 113 -4.65 16.81 -19.15
CA VAL A 113 -5.77 17.60 -18.65
C VAL A 113 -5.24 18.67 -17.71
N GLY A 114 -5.60 19.93 -17.96
CA GLY A 114 -5.29 21.03 -17.07
C GLY A 114 -5.92 20.83 -15.69
N LEU A 115 -5.35 21.44 -14.66
CA LEU A 115 -5.93 21.41 -13.31
C LEU A 115 -7.30 22.11 -13.23
N ASP A 116 -7.66 22.86 -14.26
CA ASP A 116 -8.97 23.49 -14.50
C ASP A 116 -9.98 22.59 -15.22
N GLY A 117 -9.56 21.37 -15.61
CA GLY A 117 -10.39 20.40 -16.33
C GLY A 117 -10.34 20.51 -17.86
N ALA A 118 -9.59 21.45 -18.43
CA ALA A 118 -9.46 21.58 -19.88
C ALA A 118 -8.62 20.43 -20.46
N ILE A 119 -9.07 19.81 -21.54
CA ILE A 119 -8.28 18.82 -22.29
C ILE A 119 -7.25 19.58 -23.13
N VAL A 120 -5.98 19.48 -22.71
CA VAL A 120 -4.84 20.15 -23.38
C VAL A 120 -4.35 19.33 -24.56
N ALA A 121 -4.28 18.00 -24.41
CA ALA A 121 -3.84 17.10 -25.47
C ALA A 121 -4.54 15.74 -25.36
N ARG A 122 -4.69 15.09 -26.52
CA ARG A 122 -5.19 13.71 -26.64
C ARG A 122 -4.38 12.96 -27.68
N GLN A 123 -4.00 11.74 -27.35
CA GLN A 123 -3.33 10.80 -28.24
C GLN A 123 -4.03 9.45 -28.14
N ASP A 124 -4.34 8.85 -29.29
CA ASP A 124 -5.05 7.57 -29.39
C ASP A 124 -4.16 6.55 -30.11
N TYR A 125 -4.03 5.36 -29.54
CA TYR A 125 -3.22 4.28 -30.08
C TYR A 125 -4.08 3.02 -30.23
N ILE A 126 -4.04 2.41 -31.41
CA ILE A 126 -4.71 1.12 -31.65
C ILE A 126 -3.76 0.02 -31.21
N ILE A 127 -4.26 -0.88 -30.37
CA ILE A 127 -3.56 -2.08 -29.95
C ILE A 127 -4.32 -3.34 -30.35
N ASN A 128 -3.64 -4.50 -30.28
CA ASN A 128 -4.27 -5.78 -30.59
C ASN A 128 -5.50 -6.00 -29.70
N PRO A 129 -6.68 -6.37 -30.25
CA PRO A 129 -7.91 -6.59 -29.50
C PRO A 129 -7.85 -7.77 -28.52
N ARG A 130 -6.82 -8.63 -28.61
CA ARG A 130 -6.59 -9.71 -27.65
C ARG A 130 -5.97 -9.23 -26.34
N LEU A 131 -5.46 -7.99 -26.29
CA LEU A 131 -4.83 -7.42 -25.11
C LEU A 131 -5.89 -6.78 -24.20
N PHE A 132 -5.79 -7.06 -22.91
CA PHE A 132 -6.64 -6.54 -21.84
C PHE A 132 -5.80 -5.74 -20.86
N PRO A 133 -5.54 -4.46 -21.12
CA PRO A 133 -4.84 -3.58 -20.20
C PRO A 133 -5.62 -3.41 -18.89
N LEU A 134 -4.93 -3.48 -17.76
CA LEU A 134 -5.51 -3.28 -16.42
C LEU A 134 -4.87 -2.14 -15.67
N THR A 135 -3.60 -1.86 -15.94
CA THR A 135 -2.85 -0.80 -15.26
C THR A 135 -1.77 -0.23 -16.18
N SER A 136 -1.32 0.99 -15.89
CA SER A 136 -0.27 1.64 -16.66
C SER A 136 0.66 2.49 -15.81
N VAL A 137 1.86 2.72 -16.34
CA VAL A 137 2.80 3.73 -15.86
C VAL A 137 3.38 4.49 -17.03
N THR A 138 3.57 5.79 -16.88
CA THR A 138 4.19 6.65 -17.90
C THR A 138 5.65 6.92 -17.55
N MET A 139 6.50 6.99 -18.57
CA MET A 139 7.89 7.42 -18.46
C MET A 139 8.25 8.24 -19.71
N GLY A 140 8.32 9.55 -19.55
CA GLY A 140 8.44 10.48 -20.66
C GLY A 140 7.24 10.33 -21.61
N ASP A 141 7.51 10.16 -22.90
CA ASP A 141 6.46 9.99 -23.92
C ASP A 141 5.93 8.54 -24.02
N SER A 142 6.53 7.60 -23.32
CA SER A 142 6.15 6.20 -23.37
C SER A 142 5.15 5.85 -22.28
N ILE A 143 4.17 5.02 -22.66
CA ILE A 143 3.22 4.38 -21.76
C ILE A 143 3.58 2.90 -21.69
N TYR A 144 3.80 2.40 -20.51
CA TYR A 144 3.91 0.97 -20.25
C TYR A 144 2.58 0.51 -19.67
N ILE A 145 2.02 -0.55 -20.24
CA ILE A 145 0.75 -1.13 -19.82
C ILE A 145 0.95 -2.58 -19.42
N ALA A 146 0.27 -3.00 -18.38
CA ALA A 146 0.25 -4.38 -17.93
C ALA A 146 -1.18 -4.88 -17.79
N GLY A 147 -1.37 -6.19 -17.91
CA GLY A 147 -2.68 -6.83 -17.83
C GLY A 147 -2.61 -8.27 -18.27
N ALA A 148 -3.54 -8.67 -19.12
CA ALA A 148 -3.63 -10.01 -19.66
C ALA A 148 -3.78 -9.98 -21.19
N SER A 149 -3.45 -11.11 -21.84
CA SER A 149 -3.72 -11.35 -23.25
C SER A 149 -4.50 -12.65 -23.44
N PHE A 150 -5.41 -12.65 -24.40
CA PHE A 150 -6.19 -13.82 -24.74
C PHE A 150 -5.60 -14.53 -25.97
N ILE A 151 -5.18 -15.77 -25.78
CA ILE A 151 -4.75 -16.65 -26.86
C ILE A 151 -5.84 -17.69 -27.09
N LEU A 152 -6.29 -17.85 -28.35
CA LEU A 152 -7.37 -18.78 -28.72
C LEU A 152 -7.07 -20.21 -28.23
N GLY A 153 -7.98 -20.74 -27.41
CA GLY A 153 -7.91 -22.11 -26.88
C GLY A 153 -7.19 -22.24 -25.53
N ASP A 154 -6.61 -21.16 -25.01
CA ASP A 154 -5.91 -21.14 -23.73
C ASP A 154 -6.53 -20.12 -22.75
N ASN A 155 -6.09 -20.22 -21.53
CA ASN A 155 -6.36 -19.22 -20.48
C ASN A 155 -5.68 -17.87 -20.82
N LEU A 156 -5.98 -16.83 -20.04
CA LEU A 156 -5.27 -15.56 -20.16
C LEU A 156 -3.79 -15.73 -19.81
N ASN A 157 -2.92 -15.04 -20.56
CA ASN A 157 -1.48 -14.96 -20.29
C ASN A 157 -1.13 -13.57 -19.75
N TYR A 158 -0.05 -13.45 -19.00
CA TYR A 158 0.52 -12.17 -18.61
C TYR A 158 0.86 -11.34 -19.84
N MET A 159 0.52 -10.05 -19.80
CA MET A 159 0.81 -9.11 -20.87
C MET A 159 1.46 -7.84 -20.35
N VAL A 160 2.56 -7.44 -21.00
CA VAL A 160 3.19 -6.13 -20.85
C VAL A 160 3.41 -5.55 -22.23
N ALA A 161 3.14 -4.27 -22.43
CA ALA A 161 3.41 -3.60 -23.69
C ALA A 161 3.91 -2.18 -23.47
N ARG A 162 4.68 -1.67 -24.44
CA ARG A 162 5.10 -0.29 -24.53
C ARG A 162 4.43 0.37 -25.74
N VAL A 163 3.87 1.54 -25.46
CA VAL A 163 3.22 2.40 -26.45
C VAL A 163 3.84 3.79 -26.39
N SER A 164 4.16 4.37 -27.51
CA SER A 164 4.69 5.72 -27.64
C SER A 164 4.04 6.47 -28.81
N ALA A 165 4.52 7.68 -29.11
CA ALA A 165 4.07 8.42 -30.29
C ALA A 165 4.26 7.66 -31.62
N LYS A 166 5.14 6.64 -31.64
CA LYS A 166 5.36 5.75 -32.80
C LYS A 166 4.33 4.60 -32.90
N GLY A 167 3.43 4.48 -31.92
CA GLY A 167 2.48 3.38 -31.79
C GLY A 167 2.96 2.32 -30.78
N VAL A 168 2.55 1.08 -30.97
CA VAL A 168 3.00 -0.06 -30.14
C VAL A 168 4.42 -0.41 -30.54
N GLU A 169 5.38 -0.22 -29.63
CA GLU A 169 6.77 -0.52 -29.89
C GLU A 169 7.10 -1.99 -29.67
N TRP A 170 6.56 -2.57 -28.61
CA TRP A 170 6.65 -4.00 -28.33
C TRP A 170 5.48 -4.47 -27.44
N VAL A 171 5.20 -5.77 -27.54
CA VAL A 171 4.31 -6.52 -26.65
C VAL A 171 5.06 -7.75 -26.18
N ARG A 172 5.02 -7.99 -24.88
CA ARG A 172 5.50 -9.21 -24.25
C ARG A 172 4.34 -9.95 -23.66
N GLU A 173 4.19 -11.20 -24.05
CA GLU A 173 3.19 -12.13 -23.54
C GLU A 173 3.94 -13.31 -22.91
N GLU A 174 3.65 -13.59 -21.65
CA GLU A 174 4.30 -14.66 -20.91
C GLU A 174 3.24 -15.55 -20.28
N ARG A 175 3.45 -16.86 -20.40
CA ARG A 175 2.64 -17.83 -19.68
C ARG A 175 3.16 -17.93 -18.25
N GLY A 176 2.28 -17.87 -17.27
CA GLY A 176 2.66 -18.07 -15.87
C GLY A 176 3.29 -19.43 -15.69
N GLU A 177 4.53 -19.47 -15.18
CA GLU A 177 5.17 -20.74 -14.89
C GLU A 177 4.46 -21.49 -13.76
N VAL A 178 4.08 -22.71 -14.09
CA VAL A 178 4.00 -23.88 -13.22
C VAL A 178 3.22 -23.77 -11.90
N GLY A 179 2.03 -24.15 -12.00
CA GLY A 179 1.18 -24.67 -10.94
C GLY A 179 0.10 -25.52 -11.56
N GLY A 180 -0.01 -25.53 -12.90
CA GLY A 180 -0.97 -26.38 -13.61
C GLY A 180 -2.42 -26.13 -13.24
N GLY A 181 -2.72 -25.04 -12.55
CA GLY A 181 -4.08 -24.63 -12.23
C GLY A 181 -4.72 -23.95 -13.46
N PRO A 182 -6.04 -24.10 -13.65
CA PRO A 182 -6.79 -23.44 -14.73
C PRO A 182 -7.03 -21.95 -14.44
N GLY A 183 -6.07 -21.26 -13.83
CA GLY A 183 -6.20 -19.85 -13.49
C GLY A 183 -5.76 -18.94 -14.63
N ASP A 184 -6.40 -17.79 -14.73
CA ASP A 184 -6.02 -16.73 -15.64
C ASP A 184 -4.78 -16.00 -15.14
N ASP A 185 -3.76 -15.86 -15.98
CA ASP A 185 -2.53 -15.10 -15.70
C ASP A 185 -2.81 -13.59 -15.89
N VAL A 186 -2.81 -12.83 -14.82
CA VAL A 186 -3.23 -11.43 -14.84
C VAL A 186 -2.23 -10.55 -14.08
N LEU A 187 -1.68 -9.52 -14.76
CA LEU A 187 -0.86 -8.49 -14.14
C LEU A 187 -1.72 -7.29 -13.72
N LYS A 188 -1.68 -6.94 -12.45
CA LYS A 188 -2.43 -5.81 -11.88
C LYS A 188 -1.53 -4.76 -11.20
N CYS A 189 -0.23 -4.98 -11.22
CA CYS A 189 0.77 -4.03 -10.75
C CYS A 189 1.73 -3.72 -11.89
N ILE A 190 2.00 -2.43 -12.10
CA ILE A 190 3.12 -1.94 -12.90
C ILE A 190 3.71 -0.71 -12.25
N SER A 191 5.02 -0.61 -12.20
CA SER A 191 5.71 0.54 -11.64
C SER A 191 7.13 0.67 -12.20
N LEU A 192 7.68 1.88 -12.11
CA LEU A 192 9.09 2.11 -12.41
C LEU A 192 9.95 1.80 -11.19
N THR A 193 11.05 1.10 -11.40
CA THR A 193 12.02 0.71 -10.37
C THR A 193 13.43 1.19 -10.74
N LEU A 194 14.42 0.80 -9.95
CA LEU A 194 15.83 1.20 -10.09
C LEU A 194 16.34 1.16 -11.53
N GLY A 195 16.99 2.22 -11.97
CA GLY A 195 17.57 2.33 -13.31
C GLY A 195 16.52 2.40 -14.43
N SER A 196 15.35 2.97 -14.16
CA SER A 196 14.24 3.10 -15.12
C SER A 196 13.77 1.76 -15.69
N ARG A 197 13.88 0.70 -14.90
CA ARG A 197 13.32 -0.62 -15.22
C ARG A 197 11.86 -0.68 -14.85
N ILE A 198 11.17 -1.69 -15.33
CA ILE A 198 9.74 -1.86 -15.16
C ILE A 198 9.53 -3.06 -14.24
N LEU A 199 8.92 -2.83 -13.08
CA LEU A 199 8.38 -3.88 -12.21
C LEU A 199 6.96 -4.16 -12.63
N VAL A 200 6.61 -5.41 -12.85
CA VAL A 200 5.24 -5.89 -12.97
C VAL A 200 5.00 -7.04 -12.01
N ALA A 201 3.77 -7.13 -11.49
CA ALA A 201 3.37 -8.25 -10.66
C ALA A 201 1.89 -8.59 -10.85
N GLY A 202 1.58 -9.85 -10.64
CA GLY A 202 0.23 -10.37 -10.72
C GLY A 202 0.11 -11.78 -10.21
N ASP A 203 -0.98 -12.43 -10.51
CA ASP A 203 -1.27 -13.78 -10.04
C ASP A 203 -1.92 -14.64 -11.14
N ASN A 204 -1.87 -15.95 -10.91
CA ASN A 204 -2.62 -16.95 -11.69
C ASN A 204 -3.62 -17.74 -10.80
N GLY A 205 -3.98 -17.18 -9.66
CA GLY A 205 -4.83 -17.82 -8.67
C GLY A 205 -4.12 -18.77 -7.72
N THR A 206 -2.95 -19.32 -8.07
CA THR A 206 -2.18 -20.28 -7.26
C THR A 206 -0.73 -19.83 -6.98
N SER A 207 -0.26 -18.83 -7.70
CA SER A 207 1.07 -18.25 -7.52
C SER A 207 1.05 -16.75 -7.83
N ILE A 208 2.00 -16.04 -7.24
CA ILE A 208 2.30 -14.65 -7.56
C ILE A 208 3.55 -14.64 -8.44
N SER A 209 3.46 -13.93 -9.56
CA SER A 209 4.59 -13.66 -10.45
C SER A 209 5.03 -12.21 -10.32
N ILE A 210 6.35 -12.01 -10.18
CA ILE A 210 6.98 -10.69 -10.11
C ILE A 210 8.07 -10.68 -11.17
N MET A 211 7.94 -9.79 -12.16
CA MET A 211 8.91 -9.67 -13.23
C MET A 211 9.53 -8.28 -13.24
N ILE A 212 10.82 -8.23 -13.52
CA ILE A 212 11.56 -6.98 -13.76
C ILE A 212 12.00 -6.99 -15.22
N LEU A 213 11.54 -5.98 -15.97
CA LEU A 213 11.82 -5.83 -17.38
C LEU A 213 12.72 -4.63 -17.65
N SER A 214 13.47 -4.72 -18.76
CA SER A 214 14.12 -3.57 -19.37
C SER A 214 13.09 -2.67 -20.06
N GLN A 215 13.50 -1.49 -20.48
CA GLN A 215 12.67 -0.61 -21.31
C GLN A 215 12.38 -1.20 -22.70
N THR A 216 13.20 -2.16 -23.16
CA THR A 216 13.05 -2.88 -24.43
C THR A 216 12.14 -4.10 -24.34
N GLY A 217 11.62 -4.40 -23.14
CA GLY A 217 10.72 -5.52 -22.91
C GLY A 217 11.40 -6.83 -22.56
N ASP A 218 12.74 -6.84 -22.40
CA ASP A 218 13.46 -8.04 -22.00
C ASP A 218 13.23 -8.33 -20.53
N ILE A 219 12.91 -9.58 -20.19
CA ILE A 219 12.76 -10.01 -18.80
C ILE A 219 14.17 -10.16 -18.20
N LEU A 220 14.49 -9.26 -17.28
CA LEU A 220 15.78 -9.27 -16.57
C LEU A 220 15.75 -10.23 -15.38
N ARG A 221 14.61 -10.36 -14.73
CA ARG A 221 14.34 -11.28 -13.62
C ARG A 221 12.88 -11.69 -13.63
N ASN A 222 12.65 -12.95 -13.26
CA ASN A 222 11.33 -13.50 -12.97
C ASN A 222 11.39 -14.22 -11.63
N TYR A 223 10.46 -13.86 -10.75
CA TYR A 223 10.36 -14.41 -9.41
C TYR A 223 8.94 -14.92 -9.19
N VAL A 224 8.79 -16.20 -8.86
CA VAL A 224 7.49 -16.85 -8.65
C VAL A 224 7.36 -17.32 -7.21
N MET A 225 6.26 -16.94 -6.56
CA MET A 225 5.90 -17.34 -5.21
C MET A 225 4.69 -18.29 -5.28
N PRO A 226 4.87 -19.60 -5.17
CA PRO A 226 3.77 -20.56 -5.23
C PRO A 226 3.01 -20.62 -3.88
N TYR A 227 1.69 -20.68 -3.96
CA TYR A 227 0.78 -20.86 -2.83
C TYR A 227 -0.02 -22.15 -3.03
N ARG A 228 0.51 -23.27 -2.54
CA ARG A 228 -0.16 -24.55 -2.64
C ARG A 228 -1.40 -24.57 -1.73
N ASN A 229 -2.51 -25.03 -2.28
CA ASN A 229 -3.80 -25.19 -1.58
C ASN A 229 -4.50 -23.90 -1.10
N MET A 230 -4.05 -22.75 -1.57
CA MET A 230 -4.73 -21.46 -1.30
C MET A 230 -4.84 -20.65 -2.58
N THR A 231 -5.98 -20.01 -2.78
CA THR A 231 -6.13 -19.03 -3.86
C THR A 231 -5.44 -17.73 -3.44
N VAL A 232 -4.62 -17.19 -4.34
CA VAL A 232 -4.01 -15.88 -4.16
C VAL A 232 -4.53 -14.92 -5.22
N THR A 233 -4.76 -13.68 -4.83
CA THR A 233 -5.15 -12.60 -5.74
C THR A 233 -4.38 -11.34 -5.41
N ILE A 234 -3.72 -10.78 -6.40
CA ILE A 234 -3.10 -9.46 -6.34
C ILE A 234 -4.06 -8.43 -6.92
N ASN A 235 -4.30 -7.34 -6.23
CA ASN A 235 -5.15 -6.23 -6.68
C ASN A 235 -4.35 -5.01 -7.14
N GLY A 236 -3.08 -4.93 -6.77
CA GLY A 236 -2.20 -3.85 -7.19
C GLY A 236 -0.93 -3.78 -6.36
N CYS A 237 -0.22 -2.68 -6.53
CA CYS A 237 0.97 -2.39 -5.74
C CYS A 237 1.06 -0.91 -5.38
N LEU A 238 1.71 -0.65 -4.25
CA LEU A 238 2.12 0.65 -3.79
C LEU A 238 3.64 0.77 -3.97
N LYS A 239 4.10 1.82 -4.65
CA LYS A 239 5.51 2.19 -4.69
C LYS A 239 5.83 3.04 -3.46
N ILE A 240 6.77 2.60 -2.63
CA ILE A 240 7.29 3.35 -1.49
C ILE A 240 8.56 4.12 -1.89
N SER A 241 9.45 3.44 -2.60
CA SER A 241 10.68 4.03 -3.17
C SER A 241 11.01 3.34 -4.49
N ASP A 242 12.11 3.72 -5.13
CA ASP A 242 12.54 3.05 -6.37
C ASP A 242 12.93 1.59 -6.18
N SER A 243 13.22 1.16 -4.96
CA SER A 243 13.59 -0.21 -4.62
C SER A 243 12.58 -0.93 -3.74
N THR A 244 11.57 -0.24 -3.20
CA THR A 244 10.64 -0.80 -2.21
C THR A 244 9.21 -0.64 -2.65
N PHE A 245 8.47 -1.74 -2.64
CA PHE A 245 7.07 -1.82 -3.06
C PHE A 245 6.28 -2.65 -2.07
N ILE A 246 4.97 -2.50 -2.09
CA ILE A 246 4.04 -3.35 -1.34
C ILE A 246 3.00 -3.86 -2.33
N LEU A 247 2.99 -5.17 -2.59
CA LEU A 247 1.87 -5.80 -3.28
C LEU A 247 0.73 -5.99 -2.29
N TYR A 248 -0.50 -5.87 -2.76
CA TYR A 248 -1.67 -6.04 -1.92
C TYR A 248 -2.79 -6.81 -2.61
N GLY A 249 -3.61 -7.50 -1.82
CA GLY A 249 -4.68 -8.33 -2.34
C GLY A 249 -5.31 -9.23 -1.29
N ALA A 250 -5.41 -10.54 -1.60
CA ALA A 250 -5.93 -11.55 -0.69
C ALA A 250 -5.21 -12.90 -0.84
N LEU A 251 -5.14 -13.64 0.25
CA LEU A 251 -4.74 -15.05 0.30
C LEU A 251 -5.91 -15.85 0.87
N GLY A 252 -6.61 -16.60 0.01
CA GLY A 252 -7.93 -17.15 0.33
C GLY A 252 -8.91 -16.02 0.63
N SER A 253 -9.49 -16.03 1.82
CA SER A 253 -10.39 -14.98 2.32
C SER A 253 -9.71 -13.95 3.23
N ARG A 254 -8.38 -13.94 3.32
CA ARG A 254 -7.64 -13.06 4.24
C ARG A 254 -6.92 -11.94 3.49
N PRO A 255 -6.92 -10.71 4.01
CA PRO A 255 -6.18 -9.60 3.43
C PRO A 255 -4.68 -9.89 3.37
N LEU A 256 -4.05 -9.53 2.25
CA LEU A 256 -2.65 -9.83 1.96
C LEU A 256 -1.88 -8.53 1.68
N LEU A 257 -0.73 -8.39 2.32
CA LEU A 257 0.29 -7.38 2.02
C LEU A 257 1.65 -8.09 1.87
N ILE A 258 2.40 -7.72 0.85
CA ILE A 258 3.73 -8.28 0.59
C ILE A 258 4.72 -7.14 0.36
N PRO A 259 5.45 -6.71 1.40
CA PRO A 259 6.61 -5.86 1.22
C PRO A 259 7.65 -6.53 0.32
N LEU A 260 8.07 -5.82 -0.71
CA LEU A 260 9.11 -6.22 -1.65
C LEU A 260 10.27 -5.24 -1.59
N THR A 261 11.49 -5.76 -1.59
CA THR A 261 12.70 -4.96 -1.78
C THR A 261 13.48 -5.52 -2.96
N ILE A 262 13.81 -4.67 -3.92
CA ILE A 262 14.61 -4.98 -5.10
C ILE A 262 16.01 -4.47 -4.84
N LYS A 263 16.99 -5.38 -4.82
CA LYS A 263 18.40 -5.04 -4.66
C LYS A 263 19.02 -4.52 -5.98
N PRO A 264 20.18 -3.85 -5.93
CA PRO A 264 20.84 -3.35 -7.14
C PRO A 264 21.16 -4.43 -8.19
N ASP A 265 21.42 -5.66 -7.76
CA ASP A 265 21.64 -6.85 -8.59
C ASP A 265 20.36 -7.49 -9.12
N LEU A 266 19.20 -6.84 -8.85
CA LEU A 266 17.84 -7.28 -9.19
C LEU A 266 17.35 -8.50 -8.41
N ASP A 267 18.02 -8.89 -7.35
CA ASP A 267 17.46 -9.87 -6.44
C ASP A 267 16.25 -9.29 -5.68
N VAL A 268 15.21 -10.11 -5.52
CA VAL A 268 13.94 -9.71 -4.90
C VAL A 268 13.84 -10.38 -3.54
N THR A 269 13.67 -9.56 -2.51
CA THR A 269 13.33 -10.03 -1.18
C THR A 269 11.87 -9.70 -0.90
N ALA A 270 11.09 -10.70 -0.52
CA ALA A 270 9.66 -10.55 -0.23
C ALA A 270 9.34 -11.07 1.17
N SER A 271 8.50 -10.35 1.90
CA SER A 271 7.98 -10.76 3.22
C SER A 271 6.47 -10.87 3.14
N LEU A 272 5.91 -12.03 3.49
CA LEU A 272 4.48 -12.24 3.50
C LEU A 272 3.87 -11.72 4.80
N LEU A 273 2.88 -10.85 4.71
CA LEU A 273 2.02 -10.46 5.82
C LEU A 273 0.56 -10.75 5.48
N VAL A 274 0.00 -11.76 6.12
CA VAL A 274 -1.45 -11.96 6.18
C VAL A 274 -1.99 -11.15 7.36
N VAL A 275 -2.95 -10.28 7.11
CA VAL A 275 -3.45 -9.34 8.12
C VAL A 275 -4.35 -10.07 9.11
N GLY A 276 -3.74 -10.63 10.17
CA GLY A 276 -4.43 -11.22 11.32
C GLY A 276 -5.54 -12.22 10.98
N ASP A 277 -6.58 -12.26 11.82
CA ASP A 277 -7.77 -13.08 11.62
C ASP A 277 -8.90 -12.37 10.85
N LEU A 278 -8.57 -11.25 10.20
CA LEU A 278 -9.54 -10.51 9.39
C LEU A 278 -9.94 -11.33 8.17
N VAL A 279 -11.23 -11.29 7.86
CA VAL A 279 -11.78 -11.81 6.60
C VAL A 279 -12.02 -10.63 5.67
N GLY A 280 -11.48 -10.68 4.47
CA GLY A 280 -11.64 -9.62 3.48
C GLY A 280 -10.51 -9.57 2.46
N VAL A 281 -10.53 -8.53 1.64
CA VAL A 281 -9.55 -8.28 0.60
C VAL A 281 -9.03 -6.86 0.69
N VAL A 282 -7.73 -6.66 0.47
CA VAL A 282 -7.17 -5.31 0.30
C VAL A 282 -7.46 -4.83 -1.10
N THR A 283 -8.32 -3.83 -1.24
CA THR A 283 -8.75 -3.29 -2.55
C THR A 283 -7.92 -2.08 -2.96
N SER A 284 -7.34 -1.36 -2.01
CA SER A 284 -6.47 -0.21 -2.25
C SER A 284 -5.43 -0.10 -1.14
N THR A 285 -4.27 0.44 -1.45
CA THR A 285 -3.22 0.73 -0.48
C THR A 285 -2.52 2.02 -0.87
N VAL A 286 -2.34 2.88 0.11
CA VAL A 286 -1.59 4.13 -0.04
C VAL A 286 -0.51 4.21 1.03
N GLY A 287 0.48 5.07 0.83
CA GLY A 287 1.50 5.22 1.85
C GLY A 287 2.66 6.10 1.42
N ARG A 288 3.63 6.17 2.30
CA ARG A 288 4.91 6.83 2.16
C ARG A 288 5.98 6.00 2.89
N GLU A 289 7.21 6.46 2.95
CA GLU A 289 8.35 5.71 3.48
C GLU A 289 8.15 5.08 4.87
N ASP A 290 7.40 5.75 5.75
CA ASP A 290 7.19 5.35 7.15
C ASP A 290 5.76 4.84 7.44
N LEU A 291 4.83 5.00 6.51
CA LEU A 291 3.42 4.76 6.74
C LEU A 291 2.75 4.04 5.57
N VAL A 292 2.03 2.99 5.86
CA VAL A 292 1.23 2.21 4.88
C VAL A 292 -0.20 2.10 5.37
N VAL A 293 -1.14 2.44 4.50
CA VAL A 293 -2.56 2.53 4.82
C VAL A 293 -3.37 1.69 3.81
N PRO A 294 -3.53 0.39 4.05
CA PRO A 294 -4.42 -0.45 3.27
C PRO A 294 -5.88 -0.23 3.63
N TYR A 295 -6.73 -0.28 2.63
CA TYR A 295 -8.17 -0.35 2.76
C TYR A 295 -8.63 -1.79 2.55
N VAL A 296 -9.25 -2.35 3.57
CA VAL A 296 -9.75 -3.73 3.58
C VAL A 296 -11.27 -3.73 3.53
N THR A 297 -11.86 -4.52 2.66
CA THR A 297 -13.30 -4.69 2.58
C THR A 297 -13.71 -6.15 2.56
N ASN A 298 -14.87 -6.42 3.12
CA ASN A 298 -15.64 -7.65 2.97
C ASN A 298 -17.12 -7.31 2.83
N ILE A 299 -17.99 -8.33 2.77
CA ILE A 299 -19.44 -8.16 2.57
C ILE A 299 -20.08 -7.26 3.66
N ASN A 300 -19.56 -7.28 4.88
CA ASN A 300 -20.19 -6.64 6.04
C ASN A 300 -19.39 -5.48 6.62
N GLN A 301 -18.12 -5.32 6.26
CA GLN A 301 -17.21 -4.43 6.95
C GLN A 301 -16.18 -3.81 5.99
N SER A 302 -15.86 -2.56 6.24
CA SER A 302 -14.80 -1.82 5.58
C SER A 302 -13.88 -1.20 6.63
N LEU A 303 -12.59 -1.43 6.51
CA LEU A 303 -11.57 -1.02 7.46
C LEU A 303 -10.46 -0.24 6.77
N ILE A 304 -9.99 0.81 7.41
CA ILE A 304 -8.69 1.40 7.14
C ILE A 304 -7.72 0.89 8.21
N LEU A 305 -6.63 0.28 7.78
CA LEU A 305 -5.56 -0.13 8.68
C LEU A 305 -4.38 0.83 8.51
N ILE A 306 -3.76 1.21 9.60
CA ILE A 306 -2.61 2.12 9.59
C ILE A 306 -1.42 1.36 10.13
N TYR A 307 -0.41 1.17 9.29
CA TYR A 307 0.82 0.48 9.62
C TYR A 307 2.01 1.44 9.63
N LYS A 308 2.87 1.29 10.63
CA LYS A 308 4.25 1.79 10.56
C LYS A 308 5.05 0.84 9.69
N PHE A 309 5.82 1.40 8.76
CA PHE A 309 6.69 0.64 7.88
C PHE A 309 8.15 0.98 8.17
N ASN A 310 9.01 -0.02 8.35
CA ASN A 310 10.43 0.15 8.64
C ASN A 310 11.35 -0.34 7.50
N GLY A 311 10.82 -0.43 6.28
CA GLY A 311 11.54 -0.92 5.09
C GLY A 311 11.37 -2.42 4.83
N SER A 312 11.02 -3.23 5.82
CA SER A 312 10.83 -4.68 5.67
C SER A 312 9.63 -5.24 6.42
N GLN A 313 9.21 -4.59 7.50
CA GLN A 313 8.15 -5.03 8.38
C GLN A 313 7.04 -3.99 8.48
N LEU A 314 5.84 -4.46 8.67
CA LEU A 314 4.64 -3.66 8.89
C LEU A 314 4.14 -3.91 10.31
N GLU A 315 4.08 -2.87 11.12
CA GLU A 315 3.54 -2.88 12.47
C GLU A 315 2.18 -2.18 12.48
N LEU A 316 1.13 -2.90 12.88
CA LEU A 316 -0.21 -2.32 12.95
C LEU A 316 -0.29 -1.30 14.09
N LEU A 317 -0.52 -0.05 13.75
CA LEU A 317 -0.70 1.03 14.70
C LEU A 317 -2.17 1.25 15.08
N LYS A 318 -3.08 1.17 14.09
CA LYS A 318 -4.51 1.42 14.28
C LYS A 318 -5.37 0.76 13.21
N ALA A 319 -6.56 0.30 13.61
CA ALA A 319 -7.64 -0.08 12.71
C ALA A 319 -8.83 0.87 12.90
N ILE A 320 -9.42 1.33 11.80
CA ILE A 320 -10.55 2.27 11.78
C ILE A 320 -11.69 1.60 11.04
N ASN A 321 -12.83 1.47 11.71
CA ASN A 321 -14.05 0.97 11.09
C ASN A 321 -14.68 2.09 10.23
N MET A 322 -14.70 1.87 8.92
CA MET A 322 -15.29 2.80 7.95
C MET A 322 -16.76 2.52 7.69
N THR A 323 -17.30 1.43 8.20
CA THR A 323 -18.69 1.01 7.94
C THR A 323 -19.69 2.04 8.51
N GLU A 324 -19.34 2.71 9.60
CA GLU A 324 -20.18 3.77 10.20
C GLU A 324 -20.03 5.10 9.45
N VAL A 325 -18.86 5.39 8.90
CA VAL A 325 -18.51 6.66 8.25
C VAL A 325 -18.97 6.67 6.80
N ALA A 326 -18.83 5.52 6.12
CA ALA A 326 -19.09 5.39 4.69
C ALA A 326 -19.68 3.99 4.38
N ARG A 327 -20.93 3.79 4.76
CA ARG A 327 -21.62 2.51 4.61
C ARG A 327 -21.65 2.04 3.16
N GLY A 328 -21.10 0.85 2.91
CA GLY A 328 -21.06 0.25 1.59
C GLY A 328 -20.06 0.88 0.60
N PHE A 329 -19.16 1.74 1.08
CA PHE A 329 -18.06 2.27 0.29
C PHE A 329 -17.01 1.20 0.04
N ILE A 330 -16.57 1.08 -1.21
CA ILE A 330 -15.45 0.23 -1.63
C ILE A 330 -14.42 1.14 -2.28
N ALA A 331 -13.25 1.27 -1.67
CA ALA A 331 -12.15 2.03 -2.25
C ALA A 331 -11.48 1.23 -3.37
N LEU A 332 -11.32 1.85 -4.53
CA LEU A 332 -10.59 1.31 -5.67
C LEU A 332 -9.19 1.94 -5.80
N SER A 333 -9.04 3.16 -5.34
CA SER A 333 -7.77 3.88 -5.36
C SER A 333 -7.68 4.87 -4.21
N GLY A 334 -6.46 5.28 -3.88
CA GLY A 334 -6.22 6.29 -2.86
C GLY A 334 -4.92 7.05 -3.10
N THR A 335 -4.77 8.15 -2.39
CA THR A 335 -3.56 8.95 -2.34
C THR A 335 -3.37 9.51 -0.94
N LEU A 336 -2.13 9.57 -0.49
CA LEU A 336 -1.74 10.13 0.80
C LEU A 336 -0.71 11.25 0.56
N VAL A 337 -1.09 12.48 0.87
CA VAL A 337 -0.21 13.65 0.74
C VAL A 337 -0.09 14.30 2.11
N ASN A 338 1.11 14.30 2.68
CA ASN A 338 1.35 14.68 4.06
C ASN A 338 0.50 13.84 5.03
N SER A 339 -0.51 14.46 5.66
CA SER A 339 -1.47 13.82 6.57
C SER A 339 -2.85 13.63 5.93
N ASN A 340 -3.04 14.05 4.68
CA ASN A 340 -4.33 13.99 4.02
C ASN A 340 -4.43 12.73 3.17
N LEU A 341 -5.36 11.85 3.54
CA LEU A 341 -5.74 10.66 2.80
C LEU A 341 -6.98 10.97 1.97
N ALA A 342 -6.92 10.76 0.67
CA ALA A 342 -8.10 10.73 -0.18
C ALA A 342 -8.30 9.33 -0.74
N LEU A 343 -9.50 8.79 -0.63
CA LEU A 343 -9.94 7.52 -1.18
C LEU A 343 -11.05 7.77 -2.19
N VAL A 344 -11.01 7.04 -3.29
CA VAL A 344 -12.04 7.06 -4.32
C VAL A 344 -12.48 5.64 -4.65
N GLY A 345 -13.74 5.50 -5.05
CA GLY A 345 -14.32 4.21 -5.35
C GLY A 345 -15.81 4.33 -5.68
N TYR A 346 -16.60 3.43 -5.15
CA TYR A 346 -18.06 3.44 -5.32
C TYR A 346 -18.78 3.06 -4.03
N THR A 347 -20.03 3.48 -3.93
CA THR A 347 -20.94 3.12 -2.83
C THR A 347 -22.08 2.27 -3.39
N GLY A 348 -22.29 1.09 -2.80
CA GLY A 348 -23.32 0.12 -3.21
C GLY A 348 -24.59 0.14 -2.37
N TYR A 349 -24.67 0.94 -1.29
CA TYR A 349 -25.82 1.03 -0.39
C TYR A 349 -26.42 2.44 -0.35
N GLY A 350 -27.73 2.54 -0.57
CA GLY A 350 -28.46 3.80 -0.52
C GLY A 350 -28.32 4.60 -1.82
N LYS A 351 -27.55 5.69 -1.80
CA LYS A 351 -27.14 6.38 -3.03
C LYS A 351 -26.04 5.58 -3.70
N THR A 352 -26.33 4.96 -4.84
CA THR A 352 -25.33 4.26 -5.66
C THR A 352 -24.64 5.27 -6.56
N GLY A 353 -23.29 5.30 -6.50
CA GLY A 353 -22.50 6.21 -7.33
C GLY A 353 -21.03 6.16 -6.98
N ALA A 354 -20.25 6.90 -7.73
CA ALA A 354 -18.85 7.11 -7.42
C ALA A 354 -18.71 7.90 -6.11
N SER A 355 -17.72 7.56 -5.31
CA SER A 355 -17.54 8.21 -4.00
C SER A 355 -16.12 8.68 -3.79
N VAL A 356 -16.00 9.84 -3.17
CA VAL A 356 -14.76 10.46 -2.71
C VAL A 356 -14.81 10.64 -1.20
N ILE A 357 -13.83 10.14 -0.48
CA ILE A 357 -13.70 10.32 0.97
C ILE A 357 -12.35 10.95 1.24
N SER A 358 -12.34 12.02 2.02
CA SER A 358 -11.12 12.67 2.49
C SER A 358 -11.02 12.60 4.01
N LEU A 359 -9.85 12.17 4.49
CA LEU A 359 -9.53 12.00 5.89
C LEU A 359 -8.20 12.69 6.20
N THR A 360 -8.03 13.17 7.42
CA THR A 360 -6.74 13.59 7.95
C THR A 360 -6.24 12.53 8.93
N ILE A 361 -5.02 12.04 8.72
CA ILE A 361 -4.34 11.08 9.59
C ILE A 361 -3.15 11.79 10.24
N ILE A 362 -3.20 11.98 11.55
CA ILE A 362 -2.11 12.57 12.32
C ILE A 362 -1.48 11.47 13.16
N VAL A 363 -0.20 11.20 12.93
CA VAL A 363 0.59 10.26 13.72
C VAL A 363 1.52 11.08 14.60
N GLU A 364 1.28 11.10 15.90
CA GLU A 364 2.13 11.75 16.89
C GLU A 364 2.90 10.69 17.65
N GLU A 365 4.21 10.64 17.48
CA GLU A 365 5.08 9.91 18.37
C GLU A 365 5.33 10.79 19.60
N LYS A 366 4.68 10.49 20.71
CA LYS A 366 5.07 11.04 21.99
C LYS A 366 6.33 10.33 22.42
N GLU A 367 7.48 11.00 22.31
CA GLU A 367 8.61 10.62 23.13
C GLU A 367 8.11 10.54 24.58
N ALA A 368 8.20 9.37 25.18
CA ALA A 368 8.00 9.27 26.61
C ALA A 368 9.02 10.23 27.22
N ARG A 369 8.62 11.47 27.52
CA ARG A 369 9.37 12.26 28.47
C ARG A 369 9.50 11.35 29.67
N LEU A 370 10.71 10.86 29.91
CA LEU A 370 11.08 10.29 31.18
C LEU A 370 10.60 11.33 32.18
N SER A 371 9.36 11.21 32.67
CA SER A 371 8.95 11.90 33.88
C SER A 371 10.04 11.49 34.86
N ARG A 372 10.85 12.46 35.29
CA ARG A 372 11.93 12.22 36.25
C ARG A 372 11.39 11.20 37.21
N ILE A 373 11.95 9.97 37.09
CA ILE A 373 11.53 8.88 37.96
C ILE A 373 11.81 9.43 39.35
N PRO A 374 10.84 9.44 40.26
CA PRO A 374 11.09 9.94 41.63
C PRO A 374 12.31 9.30 42.27
N PHE A 375 12.73 8.15 41.73
CA PHE A 375 13.91 7.41 42.08
C PHE A 375 15.25 8.11 41.75
N LEU A 376 15.32 8.92 40.68
CA LEU A 376 16.50 9.73 40.37
C LEU A 376 16.63 10.94 41.32
N ASP A 377 15.50 11.48 41.77
CA ASP A 377 15.51 12.51 42.83
C ASP A 377 15.86 11.91 44.19
N ILE A 378 15.58 10.62 44.43
CA ILE A 378 16.00 9.87 45.60
C ILE A 378 17.53 9.62 45.60
N ILE A 379 18.13 9.33 44.46
CA ILE A 379 19.60 9.16 44.33
C ILE A 379 20.33 10.51 44.42
N GLY A 380 19.67 11.60 44.02
CA GLY A 380 20.19 12.97 44.14
C GLY A 380 20.17 13.52 45.59
N ASP A 381 19.37 12.95 46.48
CA ASP A 381 19.36 13.32 47.89
C ASP A 381 20.42 12.51 48.66
N PRO A 382 21.52 13.17 49.17
CA PRO A 382 22.60 12.48 49.83
C PRO A 382 22.15 11.71 51.09
N ARG A 383 21.04 12.11 51.73
CA ARG A 383 20.49 11.43 52.90
C ARG A 383 19.78 10.11 52.51
N LEU A 384 19.01 10.12 51.44
CA LEU A 384 18.31 8.92 50.92
C LEU A 384 19.29 7.94 50.29
N THR A 385 20.31 8.43 49.59
CA THR A 385 21.42 7.61 49.08
C THR A 385 22.16 6.89 50.18
N LEU A 386 22.43 7.58 51.28
CA LEU A 386 23.09 7.00 52.46
C LEU A 386 22.23 5.90 53.12
N VAL A 387 20.94 6.11 53.23
CA VAL A 387 19.98 5.10 53.75
C VAL A 387 19.94 3.86 52.86
N LEU A 388 19.86 4.05 51.55
CA LEU A 388 19.86 2.94 50.61
C LEU A 388 21.16 2.14 50.65
N LEU A 389 22.30 2.83 50.73
CA LEU A 389 23.62 2.22 50.84
C LEU A 389 23.74 1.42 52.16
N THR A 390 23.22 1.98 53.25
CA THR A 390 23.22 1.30 54.56
C THR A 390 22.36 0.04 54.55
N VAL A 391 21.20 0.06 53.90
CA VAL A 391 20.33 -1.11 53.74
C VAL A 391 21.02 -2.19 52.92
N VAL A 392 21.64 -1.81 51.79
CA VAL A 392 22.36 -2.76 50.92
C VAL A 392 23.56 -3.40 51.65
N VAL A 393 24.33 -2.58 52.35
CA VAL A 393 25.47 -3.07 53.15
C VAL A 393 25.00 -4.00 54.28
N SER A 394 23.93 -3.64 54.98
CA SER A 394 23.37 -4.46 56.08
C SER A 394 22.83 -5.80 55.56
N LEU A 395 22.18 -5.79 54.39
CA LEU A 395 21.64 -7.00 53.74
C LEU A 395 22.79 -7.92 53.27
N THR A 396 23.84 -7.35 52.70
CA THR A 396 25.02 -8.12 52.28
C THR A 396 25.78 -8.70 53.46
N ALA A 397 25.93 -7.94 54.54
CA ALA A 397 26.55 -8.42 55.81
C ALA A 397 25.70 -9.55 56.43
N TYR A 398 24.40 -9.41 56.47
CA TYR A 398 23.49 -10.45 56.96
C TYR A 398 23.57 -11.74 56.11
N ILE A 399 23.61 -11.63 54.81
CA ILE A 399 23.74 -12.80 53.91
C ILE A 399 25.10 -13.48 54.11
N ALA A 400 26.17 -12.70 54.26
CA ALA A 400 27.51 -13.22 54.54
C ALA A 400 27.56 -13.92 55.89
N TYR A 401 27.00 -13.32 56.94
CA TYR A 401 26.89 -13.90 58.28
C TYR A 401 26.13 -15.24 58.28
N ARG A 402 24.98 -15.28 57.55
CA ARG A 402 24.16 -16.50 57.44
C ARG A 402 24.88 -17.61 56.68
N ARG A 403 25.77 -17.28 55.71
CA ARG A 403 26.63 -18.23 55.01
C ARG A 403 27.74 -18.81 55.87
N VAL A 404 28.36 -17.99 56.71
CA VAL A 404 29.41 -18.44 57.64
C VAL A 404 28.81 -19.36 58.68
N ARG A 405 27.67 -19.03 59.28
CA ARG A 405 26.96 -19.85 60.29
C ARG A 405 26.47 -21.20 59.77
N ARG A 406 26.22 -21.32 58.46
CA ARG A 406 25.86 -22.61 57.83
C ARG A 406 27.05 -23.51 57.54
N ARG A 407 28.29 -23.02 57.69
CA ARG A 407 29.52 -23.77 57.46
C ARG A 407 30.19 -24.26 58.74
N GLU A 408 29.67 -23.92 59.90
CA GLU A 408 30.12 -24.53 61.12
C GLU A 408 29.63 -25.97 61.18
N PRO A 409 30.52 -26.99 61.21
CA PRO A 409 30.15 -28.36 61.33
C PRO A 409 29.49 -28.54 62.69
N ARG A 410 28.28 -29.14 62.73
CA ARG A 410 27.69 -29.67 63.94
C ARG A 410 28.57 -30.87 64.36
N GLY A 411 29.44 -30.58 65.39
CA GLY A 411 30.13 -31.64 66.11
C GLY A 411 29.21 -32.46 67.01
#